data_fb15e8e785b76b8c053fd7e2e4012d03
#
_entry.id   fb15e8e785b76b8c053fd7e2e4012d03
#
_cell.length_a   1.000
_cell.length_b   1.000
_cell.length_c   1.000
_cell.angle_alpha   90.00
_cell.angle_beta   90.00
_cell.angle_gamma   90.00
#
_symmetry.space_group_name_H-M   'P 1'
#
loop_
_entity.id
_entity.type
_entity.pdbx_description
1 polymer ?
#
loop_
_entity_poly.entity_id
_entity_poly.type
_entity_poly.pdbx_seq_one_letter_code
_entity_poly.pdbx_strand_id
1 'polypeptide(L)'
;MTDDLPGPGTPRPRIAVFAGPTATILNTPDLVTSNKARARHGLPLCPSRFDTLRPQRLAAPVTLYVEAFSAHPLERDAAGLYAPPDGWLDEDGTFHAEQPSDDATPVYVVELDPADGLYPLPYMGRQADGSAWEETSTAPYAPPGAARQTFYPDARRLYEEIERFGLGDYGTPVELGSVADFEFFRAAPSGGYTTGPESERLGQDFFVYYPYHLQSEPGLADLARATNQVQSVLATGEFAGVQWLEGSPTVDETLYWLGLLVDTKVPLVGHAAQRRHQSLSADGDRNVVDGVKFIASGVALDERGEDRVGACVIVDELVYSARDVTKVDARPGGYEVTGGHGGIVADLGGYGPPQLTYLPARKHTHRSEVRLTVLPERVAGVAGSLGSGVLSVDVGTKDAGGLVPTAVPHVSITKYSRYAATGTGTDDPPVDEEEVEILARIDANLAGAPLSGFVCEGMSPFGMADPTRNAALSVAVFAGMPVVRTGRGNTGGMAYRTDPTFISGNNLTATKARFLLMAALLKFGALPPAANPFAPTPDERAATEKAVGQYQALFDTH
;
A
#
# COMPACT_ATOMS: atom_id res chain seq x y z
N MET A 1 14.25 -33.18 17.31
CA MET A 1 12.90 -33.37 16.79
C MET A 1 13.01 -33.14 15.31
N THR A 2 12.86 -34.17 14.53
CA THR A 2 12.92 -34.10 13.07
C THR A 2 11.64 -33.44 12.62
N ASP A 3 11.79 -32.25 12.06
CA ASP A 3 10.70 -31.43 11.57
C ASP A 3 9.85 -32.17 10.56
N ASP A 4 8.55 -32.09 10.76
CA ASP A 4 7.53 -32.45 9.80
C ASP A 4 7.55 -31.48 8.60
N LEU A 5 8.61 -31.49 7.83
CA LEU A 5 8.54 -31.01 6.44
C LEU A 5 7.57 -31.92 5.72
N PRO A 6 6.64 -31.38 4.95
CA PRO A 6 5.70 -32.18 4.20
C PRO A 6 6.49 -33.19 3.34
N GLY A 7 6.23 -34.48 3.56
CA GLY A 7 6.90 -35.55 2.86
C GLY A 7 6.69 -35.42 1.34
N PRO A 8 7.55 -36.06 0.52
CA PRO A 8 7.41 -36.01 -0.91
C PRO A 8 6.04 -36.58 -1.32
N GLY A 9 5.14 -35.71 -1.79
CA GLY A 9 3.77 -36.01 -2.18
C GLY A 9 2.67 -35.27 -1.43
N THR A 10 2.97 -34.52 -0.38
CA THR A 10 2.00 -33.63 0.24
C THR A 10 1.81 -32.39 -0.65
N PRO A 11 0.57 -31.98 -0.99
CA PRO A 11 0.36 -30.76 -1.74
C PRO A 11 0.93 -29.56 -0.97
N ARG A 12 1.79 -28.79 -1.60
CA ARG A 12 2.35 -27.57 -1.02
C ARG A 12 1.28 -26.50 -0.96
N PRO A 13 1.18 -25.73 0.16
CA PRO A 13 0.28 -24.59 0.18
C PRO A 13 0.74 -23.55 -0.83
N ARG A 14 -0.17 -23.08 -1.67
CA ARG A 14 0.09 -22.00 -2.62
C ARG A 14 -0.08 -20.65 -1.91
N ILE A 15 0.88 -19.76 -2.09
CA ILE A 15 0.85 -18.40 -1.52
C ILE A 15 0.81 -17.39 -2.66
N ALA A 16 -0.15 -16.46 -2.61
CA ALA A 16 -0.21 -15.34 -3.53
C ALA A 16 0.69 -14.21 -3.02
N VAL A 17 1.61 -13.73 -3.87
CA VAL A 17 2.53 -12.65 -3.51
C VAL A 17 2.23 -11.43 -4.37
N PHE A 18 1.95 -10.31 -3.71
CA PHE A 18 1.66 -9.03 -4.36
C PHE A 18 2.79 -8.05 -4.07
N ALA A 19 3.20 -7.31 -5.10
CA ALA A 19 4.07 -6.17 -4.96
C ALA A 19 3.26 -4.87 -4.98
N GLY A 20 3.29 -4.15 -3.90
CA GLY A 20 2.69 -2.82 -3.80
C GLY A 20 3.44 -1.77 -4.63
N PRO A 21 2.84 -0.58 -4.82
CA PRO A 21 3.42 0.47 -5.65
C PRO A 21 4.80 0.96 -5.19
N THR A 22 5.13 0.77 -3.94
CA THR A 22 6.39 1.17 -3.31
C THR A 22 7.29 -0.01 -2.95
N ALA A 23 6.99 -1.20 -3.46
CA ALA A 23 7.86 -2.35 -3.26
C ALA A 23 9.26 -2.07 -3.80
N THR A 24 10.25 -2.11 -2.93
CA THR A 24 11.61 -1.61 -3.21
C THR A 24 12.66 -2.69 -3.29
N ILE A 25 12.35 -3.82 -3.83
CA ILE A 25 13.42 -4.73 -4.25
C ILE A 25 13.94 -4.18 -5.58
N LEU A 26 14.82 -3.19 -5.49
CA LEU A 26 15.32 -2.45 -6.63
C LEU A 26 16.72 -2.90 -6.98
N ASN A 27 16.88 -3.41 -8.18
CA ASN A 27 18.19 -3.48 -8.81
C ASN A 27 18.29 -2.64 -10.09
N THR A 28 17.18 -2.01 -10.51
CA THR A 28 17.20 -1.00 -11.57
C THR A 28 16.59 0.32 -11.07
N PRO A 29 17.19 1.47 -11.40
CA PRO A 29 16.64 2.78 -11.07
C PRO A 29 15.37 3.11 -11.89
N ASP A 30 14.58 4.04 -11.36
CA ASP A 30 13.43 4.61 -12.07
C ASP A 30 13.87 5.30 -13.36
N LEU A 31 13.05 5.20 -14.39
CA LEU A 31 13.26 5.93 -15.63
C LEU A 31 12.56 7.30 -15.54
N VAL A 32 13.27 8.34 -15.91
CA VAL A 32 12.76 9.72 -15.90
C VAL A 32 13.09 10.44 -17.20
N THR A 33 12.27 11.41 -17.57
CA THR A 33 12.48 12.22 -18.79
C THR A 33 12.31 13.70 -18.49
N SER A 34 12.82 14.56 -19.39
CA SER A 34 12.67 16.01 -19.33
C SER A 34 11.70 16.51 -20.40
N ASN A 35 11.12 17.69 -20.20
CA ASN A 35 10.33 18.35 -21.22
C ASN A 35 11.14 18.69 -22.47
N LYS A 36 12.45 18.91 -22.35
CA LYS A 36 13.34 19.12 -23.50
C LYS A 36 13.49 17.85 -24.35
N ALA A 37 13.62 16.71 -23.72
CA ALA A 37 13.64 15.43 -24.41
C ALA A 37 12.29 15.18 -25.10
N ARG A 38 11.19 15.38 -24.40
CA ARG A 38 9.84 15.23 -24.97
C ARG A 38 9.59 16.13 -26.18
N ALA A 39 9.98 17.41 -26.09
CA ALA A 39 9.83 18.36 -27.18
C ALA A 39 10.60 17.95 -28.44
N ARG A 40 11.80 17.35 -28.29
CA ARG A 40 12.59 16.86 -29.45
C ARG A 40 11.89 15.75 -30.22
N HIS A 41 11.08 14.96 -29.53
CA HIS A 41 10.36 13.82 -30.11
C HIS A 41 8.88 14.08 -30.36
N GLY A 42 8.43 15.34 -30.23
CA GLY A 42 7.04 15.70 -30.49
C GLY A 42 6.04 15.12 -29.49
N LEU A 43 6.50 14.67 -28.33
CA LEU A 43 5.67 14.08 -27.28
C LEU A 43 4.96 15.16 -26.45
N PRO A 44 3.80 14.86 -25.86
CA PRO A 44 3.10 15.80 -24.98
C PRO A 44 3.99 16.26 -23.82
N LEU A 45 4.09 17.57 -23.60
CA LEU A 45 4.87 18.12 -22.49
C LEU A 45 4.11 17.95 -21.17
N CYS A 46 4.85 17.68 -20.10
CA CYS A 46 4.29 17.74 -18.76
C CYS A 46 3.91 19.19 -18.44
N PRO A 47 2.71 19.46 -17.92
CA PRO A 47 2.29 20.80 -17.54
C PRO A 47 3.10 21.28 -16.32
N SER A 48 4.23 21.92 -16.59
CA SER A 48 5.09 22.51 -15.57
C SER A 48 5.76 23.72 -16.17
N ARG A 49 5.91 24.76 -15.35
CA ARG A 49 6.65 25.96 -15.74
C ARG A 49 8.18 25.75 -15.76
N PHE A 50 8.64 24.64 -15.22
CA PHE A 50 10.05 24.28 -15.16
C PHE A 50 10.31 22.99 -15.92
N ASP A 51 11.45 22.90 -16.58
CA ASP A 51 11.94 21.68 -17.17
C ASP A 51 12.47 20.76 -16.08
N THR A 52 11.59 19.94 -15.52
CA THR A 52 11.91 19.00 -14.45
C THR A 52 11.88 17.59 -14.98
N LEU A 53 12.83 16.78 -14.53
CA LEU A 53 12.78 15.33 -14.73
C LEU A 53 11.56 14.76 -13.99
N ARG A 54 10.87 13.82 -14.63
CA ARG A 54 9.69 13.17 -14.04
C ARG A 54 9.70 11.70 -14.36
N PRO A 55 9.21 10.85 -13.46
CA PRO A 55 8.85 9.50 -13.81
C PRO A 55 7.90 9.53 -14.99
N GLN A 56 8.21 8.73 -16.00
CA GLN A 56 7.48 8.75 -17.25
C GLN A 56 6.99 7.37 -17.62
N ARG A 57 5.82 7.30 -18.20
CA ARG A 57 5.37 6.11 -18.90
C ARG A 57 5.99 6.04 -20.26
N LEU A 58 6.36 4.84 -20.64
CA LEU A 58 6.83 4.57 -21.98
C LEU A 58 5.70 4.84 -22.97
N ALA A 59 6.03 5.47 -24.09
CA ALA A 59 5.11 5.67 -25.20
C ALA A 59 5.10 4.48 -26.17
N ALA A 60 6.19 3.69 -26.16
CA ALA A 60 6.38 2.51 -26.99
C ALA A 60 7.37 1.56 -26.29
N PRO A 61 7.47 0.29 -26.72
CA PRO A 61 8.45 -0.63 -26.17
C PRO A 61 9.88 -0.12 -26.24
N VAL A 62 10.67 -0.38 -25.20
CA VAL A 62 12.09 -0.01 -25.12
C VAL A 62 12.91 -1.22 -24.76
N THR A 63 13.96 -1.50 -25.51
CA THR A 63 14.93 -2.53 -25.19
C THR A 63 16.00 -1.97 -24.27
N LEU A 64 16.20 -2.62 -23.13
CA LEU A 64 17.27 -2.32 -22.20
C LEU A 64 18.29 -3.45 -22.16
N TYR A 65 19.55 -3.08 -21.93
CA TYR A 65 20.62 -4.02 -21.65
C TYR A 65 20.96 -3.93 -20.17
N VAL A 66 20.74 -5.00 -19.42
CA VAL A 66 20.89 -5.02 -17.96
C VAL A 66 22.05 -5.95 -17.60
N GLU A 67 23.00 -5.44 -16.84
CA GLU A 67 24.23 -6.17 -16.48
C GLU A 67 24.02 -7.23 -15.40
N ALA A 68 23.09 -6.99 -14.48
CA ALA A 68 22.81 -7.90 -13.37
C ALA A 68 21.35 -7.86 -12.98
N PHE A 69 20.82 -9.02 -12.65
CA PHE A 69 19.45 -9.18 -12.20
C PHE A 69 19.33 -9.49 -10.73
N SER A 70 20.36 -10.05 -10.17
CA SER A 70 20.32 -10.42 -8.78
C SER A 70 20.53 -9.26 -7.87
N ALA A 71 19.79 -9.29 -6.85
CA ALA A 71 19.83 -8.33 -5.83
C ALA A 71 20.99 -8.52 -4.85
N HIS A 72 21.73 -9.60 -4.87
CA HIS A 72 22.78 -9.75 -3.86
C HIS A 72 24.13 -9.20 -4.33
N PRO A 73 24.50 -7.98 -3.90
CA PRO A 73 25.72 -7.30 -4.37
C PRO A 73 27.02 -7.95 -3.87
N LEU A 74 26.93 -8.85 -2.91
CA LEU A 74 28.08 -9.61 -2.42
C LEU A 74 28.38 -10.85 -3.24
N GLU A 75 27.50 -11.21 -4.18
CA GLU A 75 27.66 -12.39 -4.99
C GLU A 75 28.00 -12.08 -6.44
N ARG A 76 29.27 -11.89 -6.68
CA ARG A 76 29.81 -11.98 -8.04
C ARG A 76 29.63 -13.35 -8.67
N ASP A 77 29.38 -14.37 -7.86
CA ASP A 77 29.20 -15.76 -8.29
C ASP A 77 27.73 -16.16 -8.48
N ALA A 78 26.79 -15.25 -8.29
CA ALA A 78 25.38 -15.46 -8.58
C ALA A 78 25.11 -15.76 -10.07
N ALA A 79 26.08 -15.53 -10.92
CA ALA A 79 26.04 -15.91 -12.33
C ALA A 79 25.66 -17.39 -12.57
N GLY A 80 25.93 -18.27 -11.61
CA GLY A 80 25.51 -19.67 -11.67
C GLY A 80 24.01 -19.91 -11.47
N LEU A 81 23.26 -18.91 -10.99
CA LEU A 81 21.80 -18.98 -10.81
C LEU A 81 21.04 -18.52 -12.05
N TYR A 82 21.70 -17.81 -12.95
CA TYR A 82 21.05 -17.22 -14.10
C TYR A 82 21.32 -18.01 -15.38
N ALA A 83 20.41 -17.86 -16.32
CA ALA A 83 20.66 -18.26 -17.69
C ALA A 83 21.92 -17.55 -18.21
N PRO A 84 22.60 -18.10 -19.21
CA PRO A 84 23.68 -17.42 -19.89
C PRO A 84 23.22 -16.02 -20.35
N PRO A 85 24.12 -15.02 -20.40
CA PRO A 85 23.76 -13.69 -20.91
C PRO A 85 23.26 -13.77 -22.34
N ASP A 86 22.36 -12.88 -22.70
CA ASP A 86 21.84 -12.78 -24.08
C ASP A 86 22.89 -12.22 -25.05
N GLY A 87 23.92 -11.55 -24.53
CA GLY A 87 24.98 -10.97 -25.30
C GLY A 87 25.93 -10.12 -24.45
N TRP A 88 26.73 -9.33 -25.11
CA TRP A 88 27.76 -8.48 -24.49
C TRP A 88 27.72 -7.07 -25.05
N LEU A 89 28.05 -6.09 -24.23
CA LEU A 89 28.34 -4.73 -24.66
C LEU A 89 29.86 -4.54 -24.73
N ASP A 90 30.34 -3.97 -25.84
CA ASP A 90 31.70 -3.52 -25.94
C ASP A 90 31.93 -2.17 -25.23
N GLU A 91 33.17 -1.62 -25.30
CA GLU A 91 33.53 -0.36 -24.66
C GLU A 91 32.71 0.83 -25.20
N ASP A 92 32.20 0.75 -26.43
CA ASP A 92 31.39 1.77 -27.07
C ASP A 92 29.88 1.59 -26.74
N GLY A 93 29.53 0.56 -25.98
CA GLY A 93 28.15 0.22 -25.62
C GLY A 93 27.37 -0.46 -26.77
N THR A 94 28.06 -1.01 -27.75
CA THR A 94 27.43 -1.76 -28.86
C THR A 94 27.14 -3.20 -28.42
N PHE A 95 25.93 -3.67 -28.71
CA PHE A 95 25.51 -5.04 -28.39
C PHE A 95 26.06 -6.05 -29.40
N HIS A 96 26.60 -7.13 -28.89
CA HIS A 96 27.08 -8.29 -29.63
C HIS A 96 26.47 -9.58 -29.09
N ALA A 97 25.99 -10.44 -29.95
CA ALA A 97 25.42 -11.75 -29.56
C ALA A 97 26.52 -12.75 -29.11
N GLU A 98 27.76 -12.56 -29.57
CA GLU A 98 28.93 -13.32 -29.14
C GLU A 98 29.91 -12.38 -28.46
N GLN A 99 30.67 -12.88 -27.49
CA GLN A 99 31.62 -12.06 -26.73
C GLN A 99 32.71 -11.51 -27.65
N PRO A 100 32.78 -10.20 -27.88
CA PRO A 100 33.75 -9.60 -28.81
C PRO A 100 35.15 -9.48 -28.23
N SER A 101 35.28 -9.39 -26.90
CA SER A 101 36.55 -9.29 -26.16
C SER A 101 36.38 -9.77 -24.73
N ASP A 102 37.50 -10.05 -24.06
CA ASP A 102 37.48 -10.46 -22.65
C ASP A 102 36.96 -9.36 -21.70
N ASP A 103 37.04 -8.10 -22.13
CA ASP A 103 36.57 -6.93 -21.34
C ASP A 103 35.10 -6.58 -21.62
N ALA A 104 34.43 -7.25 -22.54
CA ALA A 104 33.03 -6.98 -22.86
C ALA A 104 32.11 -7.37 -21.70
N THR A 105 31.16 -6.48 -21.41
CA THR A 105 30.21 -6.64 -20.30
C THR A 105 29.07 -7.54 -20.70
N PRO A 106 28.84 -8.67 -20.00
CA PRO A 106 27.70 -9.54 -20.25
C PRO A 106 26.41 -8.85 -19.89
N VAL A 107 25.41 -8.95 -20.76
CA VAL A 107 24.11 -8.29 -20.57
C VAL A 107 22.95 -9.21 -20.91
N TYR A 108 21.83 -8.91 -20.28
CA TYR A 108 20.52 -9.50 -20.56
C TYR A 108 19.67 -8.48 -21.29
N VAL A 109 19.00 -8.91 -22.34
CA VAL A 109 18.12 -8.06 -23.14
C VAL A 109 16.73 -8.06 -22.51
N VAL A 110 16.27 -6.89 -22.13
CA VAL A 110 14.97 -6.69 -21.51
C VAL A 110 14.16 -5.74 -22.37
N GLU A 111 13.00 -6.19 -22.82
CA GLU A 111 12.03 -5.33 -23.48
C GLU A 111 11.01 -4.84 -22.45
N LEU A 112 10.95 -3.52 -22.25
CA LEU A 112 9.95 -2.86 -21.43
C LEU A 112 8.81 -2.40 -22.30
N ASP A 113 7.62 -2.92 -22.04
CA ASP A 113 6.41 -2.48 -22.70
C ASP A 113 5.78 -1.25 -22.00
N PRO A 114 5.05 -0.39 -22.73
CA PRO A 114 4.17 0.61 -22.10
C PRO A 114 3.24 0.01 -21.05
N ALA A 115 2.88 -1.25 -21.22
CA ALA A 115 2.11 -2.04 -20.27
C ALA A 115 2.82 -2.22 -18.91
N ASP A 116 4.15 -2.31 -18.89
CA ASP A 116 4.91 -2.51 -17.66
C ASP A 116 4.93 -1.27 -16.78
N GLY A 117 4.70 -0.10 -17.37
CA GLY A 117 4.83 1.17 -16.69
C GLY A 117 6.29 1.49 -16.35
N LEU A 118 6.51 2.61 -15.71
CA LEU A 118 7.81 3.01 -15.18
C LEU A 118 7.94 2.61 -13.71
N TYR A 119 7.72 1.36 -13.42
CA TYR A 119 8.07 0.85 -12.10
C TYR A 119 9.51 0.41 -12.09
N PRO A 120 10.20 0.62 -10.98
CA PRO A 120 11.47 -0.03 -10.78
C PRO A 120 11.27 -1.54 -10.93
N LEU A 121 12.06 -2.13 -11.78
CA LEU A 121 12.04 -3.56 -12.04
C LEU A 121 13.01 -4.23 -11.08
N PRO A 122 12.53 -4.92 -10.05
CA PRO A 122 13.41 -5.42 -9.00
C PRO A 122 14.32 -6.53 -9.52
N TYR A 123 13.76 -7.46 -10.24
CA TYR A 123 14.51 -8.54 -10.88
C TYR A 123 13.95 -8.81 -12.25
N MET A 124 14.80 -8.90 -13.22
CA MET A 124 14.44 -9.36 -14.55
C MET A 124 15.46 -10.41 -14.97
N GLY A 125 15.00 -11.52 -15.45
CA GLY A 125 15.86 -12.58 -15.89
C GLY A 125 15.08 -13.63 -16.64
N ARG A 126 15.76 -14.67 -17.01
CA ARG A 126 15.22 -15.79 -17.74
C ARG A 126 15.35 -17.05 -16.90
N GLN A 127 14.49 -18.02 -17.14
CA GLN A 127 14.65 -19.35 -16.58
C GLN A 127 15.96 -19.97 -17.07
N ALA A 128 16.45 -20.99 -16.37
CA ALA A 128 17.69 -21.69 -16.72
C ALA A 128 17.68 -22.28 -18.15
N ASP A 129 16.50 -22.52 -18.72
CA ASP A 129 16.31 -22.96 -20.11
C ASP A 129 16.27 -21.81 -21.13
N GLY A 130 16.44 -20.57 -20.66
CA GLY A 130 16.39 -19.37 -21.49
C GLY A 130 14.99 -18.83 -21.78
N SER A 131 13.92 -19.51 -21.32
CA SER A 131 12.55 -19.01 -21.49
C SER A 131 12.28 -17.82 -20.60
N ALA A 132 11.44 -16.89 -21.09
CA ALA A 132 10.93 -15.82 -20.26
C ALA A 132 9.93 -16.37 -19.23
N TRP A 133 9.96 -15.82 -18.04
CA TRP A 133 9.07 -16.25 -16.97
C TRP A 133 7.59 -15.98 -17.22
N GLU A 134 7.27 -15.07 -18.09
CA GLU A 134 5.91 -14.60 -18.33
C GLU A 134 5.14 -15.39 -19.39
N GLU A 135 5.83 -16.12 -20.24
CA GLU A 135 5.20 -16.79 -21.38
C GLU A 135 4.18 -17.87 -21.00
N THR A 136 4.27 -18.41 -19.80
CA THR A 136 3.42 -19.53 -19.39
C THR A 136 2.30 -19.12 -18.47
N SER A 137 2.20 -17.85 -18.15
CA SER A 137 1.42 -17.48 -17.02
C SER A 137 0.16 -16.68 -17.34
N THR A 138 -0.64 -17.17 -18.22
CA THR A 138 -2.07 -16.88 -18.18
C THR A 138 -2.67 -17.59 -16.97
N ALA A 139 -2.49 -17.01 -15.78
CA ALA A 139 -3.33 -17.44 -14.70
C ALA A 139 -4.77 -17.14 -15.07
N PRO A 140 -5.64 -18.16 -15.12
CA PRO A 140 -7.04 -17.97 -15.49
C PRO A 140 -7.80 -17.04 -14.53
N TYR A 141 -7.17 -16.64 -13.45
CA TYR A 141 -7.72 -15.82 -12.38
C TYR A 141 -7.08 -14.43 -12.24
N ALA A 142 -6.11 -14.08 -13.07
CA ALA A 142 -5.65 -12.69 -13.09
C ALA A 142 -6.81 -11.81 -13.56
N PRO A 143 -7.24 -10.81 -12.78
CA PRO A 143 -8.32 -9.93 -13.23
C PRO A 143 -7.93 -9.26 -14.55
N PRO A 144 -8.90 -8.96 -15.41
CA PRO A 144 -8.65 -8.17 -16.62
C PRO A 144 -7.91 -6.89 -16.25
N GLY A 145 -6.72 -6.67 -16.83
CA GLY A 145 -5.88 -5.50 -16.54
C GLY A 145 -4.93 -5.65 -15.34
N ALA A 146 -4.93 -6.77 -14.63
CA ALA A 146 -3.80 -7.11 -13.78
C ALA A 146 -2.66 -7.59 -14.68
N ALA A 147 -1.63 -6.77 -14.81
CA ALA A 147 -0.40 -7.24 -15.39
C ALA A 147 0.16 -8.31 -14.46
N ARG A 148 0.16 -9.53 -14.92
CA ARG A 148 0.94 -10.59 -14.32
C ARG A 148 2.37 -10.27 -14.62
N GLN A 149 3.03 -9.63 -13.71
CA GLN A 149 4.42 -9.32 -13.88
C GLN A 149 5.24 -10.16 -12.95
N THR A 150 6.13 -10.87 -13.53
CA THR A 150 7.30 -11.37 -12.87
C THR A 150 8.20 -10.20 -12.58
N PHE A 151 8.12 -9.68 -11.40
CA PHE A 151 9.08 -8.71 -10.88
C PHE A 151 10.47 -9.28 -10.80
N TYR A 152 10.44 -10.51 -10.66
CA TYR A 152 11.61 -11.32 -10.68
C TYR A 152 11.57 -12.02 -12.00
N PRO A 153 12.69 -12.41 -12.52
CA PRO A 153 12.64 -13.39 -13.57
C PRO A 153 11.66 -14.44 -13.20
N ASP A 154 11.40 -14.58 -11.91
CA ASP A 154 10.25 -15.20 -11.34
C ASP A 154 10.35 -15.16 -9.83
N ALA A 155 9.21 -15.25 -9.25
CA ALA A 155 9.06 -15.39 -7.84
C ALA A 155 9.80 -16.57 -7.24
N ARG A 156 9.83 -17.68 -7.95
CA ARG A 156 10.60 -18.85 -7.54
C ARG A 156 12.05 -18.49 -7.34
N ARG A 157 12.62 -17.64 -8.18
CA ARG A 157 14.03 -17.28 -8.12
C ARG A 157 14.40 -16.47 -6.88
N LEU A 158 13.54 -15.57 -6.43
CA LEU A 158 13.74 -14.90 -5.15
C LEU A 158 13.82 -15.91 -4.01
N TYR A 159 12.92 -16.86 -4.01
CA TYR A 159 12.87 -17.87 -2.95
C TYR A 159 14.00 -18.90 -3.09
N GLU A 160 14.41 -19.24 -4.29
CA GLU A 160 15.62 -20.04 -4.53
C GLU A 160 16.87 -19.32 -4.03
N GLU A 161 16.99 -18.03 -4.22
CA GLU A 161 18.08 -17.22 -3.65
C GLU A 161 18.04 -17.23 -2.13
N ILE A 162 16.86 -17.03 -1.53
CA ILE A 162 16.68 -17.07 -0.09
C ILE A 162 17.05 -18.46 0.47
N GLU A 163 16.63 -19.53 -0.18
CA GLU A 163 16.97 -20.90 0.19
C GLU A 163 18.46 -21.17 0.11
N ARG A 164 19.11 -20.70 -0.95
CA ARG A 164 20.55 -20.85 -1.15
C ARG A 164 21.38 -20.18 -0.06
N PHE A 165 20.90 -19.03 0.47
CA PHE A 165 21.58 -18.34 1.55
C PHE A 165 21.35 -18.93 2.94
N GLY A 166 20.54 -19.98 3.04
CA GLY A 166 20.32 -20.68 4.29
C GLY A 166 19.69 -19.79 5.35
N LEU A 167 18.78 -18.90 4.97
CA LEU A 167 18.01 -18.05 5.88
C LEU A 167 16.96 -18.84 6.66
N GLY A 168 17.11 -20.14 6.73
CA GLY A 168 16.35 -20.99 7.61
C GLY A 168 16.94 -21.06 9.02
N ASP A 169 16.22 -21.72 9.92
CA ASP A 169 16.64 -21.91 11.30
C ASP A 169 18.02 -22.56 11.40
N TYR A 170 18.92 -21.90 12.11
CA TYR A 170 20.19 -22.39 12.63
C TYR A 170 20.82 -23.58 11.89
N GLY A 171 21.26 -23.33 10.67
CA GLY A 171 22.05 -24.30 9.92
C GLY A 171 21.26 -25.43 9.26
N THR A 172 19.95 -25.43 9.33
CA THR A 172 19.09 -26.25 8.49
C THR A 172 18.65 -25.41 7.31
N PRO A 173 19.04 -25.74 6.06
CA PRO A 173 18.49 -25.07 4.89
C PRO A 173 16.97 -25.24 4.92
N VAL A 174 16.21 -24.15 5.00
CA VAL A 174 14.78 -24.20 4.76
C VAL A 174 14.62 -24.09 3.26
N GLU A 175 14.29 -25.17 2.64
CA GLU A 175 13.88 -25.17 1.24
C GLU A 175 12.46 -24.60 1.16
N LEU A 176 12.35 -23.26 1.00
CA LEU A 176 11.04 -22.58 0.89
C LEU A 176 10.22 -23.15 -0.26
N GLY A 177 10.86 -23.45 -1.38
CA GLY A 177 10.22 -24.15 -2.49
C GLY A 177 9.72 -25.56 -2.13
N SER A 178 10.21 -26.18 -1.04
CA SER A 178 9.64 -27.40 -0.49
C SER A 178 8.48 -27.15 0.47
N VAL A 179 8.34 -25.93 0.99
CA VAL A 179 7.30 -25.55 1.98
C VAL A 179 6.07 -24.99 1.30
N ALA A 180 6.21 -24.14 0.28
CA ALA A 180 5.10 -23.51 -0.41
C ALA A 180 5.36 -23.27 -1.89
N ASP A 181 4.30 -23.19 -2.68
CA ASP A 181 4.31 -22.67 -4.04
C ASP A 181 3.86 -21.20 -4.04
N PHE A 182 4.47 -20.41 -4.93
CA PHE A 182 4.22 -18.97 -4.99
C PHE A 182 3.69 -18.54 -6.34
N GLU A 183 2.79 -17.58 -6.34
CA GLU A 183 2.43 -16.81 -7.53
C GLU A 183 2.53 -15.33 -7.24
N PHE A 184 3.19 -14.58 -8.13
CA PHE A 184 3.35 -13.14 -8.01
C PHE A 184 2.34 -12.39 -8.86
N PHE A 185 1.79 -11.35 -8.28
CA PHE A 185 0.82 -10.47 -8.90
C PHE A 185 1.27 -9.02 -8.75
N ARG A 186 0.98 -8.22 -9.73
CA ARG A 186 1.25 -6.79 -9.70
C ARG A 186 -0.01 -6.01 -10.01
N ALA A 187 -0.23 -4.93 -9.27
CA ALA A 187 -1.24 -3.95 -9.62
C ALA A 187 -0.82 -3.19 -10.89
N ALA A 188 -1.77 -3.00 -11.80
CA ALA A 188 -1.52 -2.17 -12.96
C ALA A 188 -1.14 -0.73 -12.54
N PRO A 189 -0.29 -0.03 -13.31
CA PRO A 189 0.07 1.34 -13.01
C PRO A 189 -1.13 2.25 -12.90
N SER A 190 -1.10 3.18 -11.94
CA SER A 190 -2.14 4.19 -11.81
C SER A 190 -2.22 5.05 -13.07
N GLY A 191 -3.44 5.33 -13.53
CA GLY A 191 -3.67 6.19 -14.69
C GLY A 191 -3.46 5.56 -16.07
N GLY A 192 -3.34 4.22 -16.19
CA GLY A 192 -3.29 3.50 -17.47
C GLY A 192 -1.95 3.63 -18.21
N TYR A 193 -1.91 3.15 -19.42
CA TYR A 193 -0.72 3.14 -20.27
C TYR A 193 -0.77 4.27 -21.29
N THR A 194 0.38 4.86 -21.61
CA THR A 194 0.49 5.77 -22.73
C THR A 194 0.91 4.99 -23.97
N THR A 195 0.14 5.10 -25.04
CA THR A 195 0.52 4.61 -26.36
C THR A 195 1.00 5.79 -27.19
N GLY A 196 2.17 5.70 -27.76
CA GLY A 196 2.73 6.70 -28.67
C GLY A 196 3.26 6.03 -29.93
N PRO A 197 3.42 6.79 -31.02
CA PRO A 197 3.82 6.23 -32.32
C PRO A 197 5.31 5.90 -32.42
N GLU A 198 6.14 6.36 -31.51
CA GLU A 198 7.60 6.19 -31.60
C GLU A 198 8.20 5.76 -30.26
N SER A 199 9.21 4.90 -30.32
CA SER A 199 9.99 4.46 -29.16
C SER A 199 10.81 5.60 -28.60
N GLU A 200 10.80 5.73 -27.27
CA GLU A 200 11.73 6.60 -26.55
C GLU A 200 13.08 5.90 -26.40
N ARG A 201 14.16 6.68 -26.35
CA ARG A 201 15.53 6.16 -26.27
C ARG A 201 16.16 6.45 -24.93
N LEU A 202 16.68 5.41 -24.29
CA LEU A 202 17.46 5.55 -23.05
C LEU A 202 18.69 6.43 -23.29
N GLY A 203 18.97 7.35 -22.37
CA GLY A 203 20.07 8.29 -22.45
C GLY A 203 19.84 9.48 -23.39
N GLN A 204 18.75 9.49 -24.15
CA GLN A 204 18.37 10.57 -25.04
C GLN A 204 16.99 11.18 -24.68
N ASP A 205 16.00 10.37 -24.47
CA ASP A 205 14.63 10.80 -24.22
C ASP A 205 14.22 10.57 -22.77
N PHE A 206 14.77 9.57 -22.15
CA PHE A 206 14.65 9.29 -20.74
C PHE A 206 15.99 8.81 -20.17
N PHE A 207 16.11 8.94 -18.85
CA PHE A 207 17.35 8.69 -18.15
C PHE A 207 17.08 7.83 -16.92
N VAL A 208 18.09 7.06 -16.54
CA VAL A 208 18.12 6.36 -15.28
C VAL A 208 18.49 7.37 -14.19
N TYR A 209 17.57 7.71 -13.30
CA TYR A 209 17.79 8.72 -12.28
C TYR A 209 16.90 8.50 -11.04
N TYR A 210 17.44 8.75 -9.87
CA TYR A 210 16.78 8.57 -8.57
C TYR A 210 16.58 9.88 -7.80
N PRO A 211 15.90 10.88 -8.28
CA PRO A 211 15.54 11.95 -7.37
C PRO A 211 14.37 11.46 -6.50
N TYR A 212 14.58 11.43 -5.21
CA TYR A 212 13.55 11.03 -4.24
C TYR A 212 12.22 11.76 -4.44
N HIS A 213 12.28 13.04 -4.76
CA HIS A 213 11.10 13.87 -5.01
C HIS A 213 10.35 13.60 -6.32
N LEU A 214 10.85 12.74 -7.17
CA LEU A 214 10.20 12.33 -8.41
C LEU A 214 9.58 10.92 -8.33
N GLN A 215 9.73 10.24 -7.20
CA GLN A 215 9.03 8.98 -6.98
C GLN A 215 7.53 9.24 -7.01
N SER A 216 6.79 8.47 -7.79
CA SER A 216 5.34 8.59 -7.82
C SER A 216 4.75 8.02 -6.54
N GLU A 217 4.11 8.86 -5.77
CA GLU A 217 3.31 8.41 -4.64
C GLU A 217 2.09 7.65 -5.15
N PRO A 218 1.73 6.52 -4.53
CA PRO A 218 0.49 5.82 -4.85
C PRO A 218 -0.72 6.72 -4.54
N GLY A 219 -1.66 6.78 -5.48
CA GLY A 219 -2.89 7.53 -5.31
C GLY A 219 -3.98 6.73 -4.61
N LEU A 220 -5.05 7.41 -4.19
CA LEU A 220 -6.22 6.74 -3.59
C LEU A 220 -6.82 5.67 -4.52
N ALA A 221 -6.79 5.89 -5.83
CA ALA A 221 -7.24 4.93 -6.82
C ALA A 221 -6.47 3.60 -6.77
N ASP A 222 -5.20 3.62 -6.34
CA ASP A 222 -4.38 2.41 -6.24
C ASP A 222 -4.81 1.53 -5.07
N LEU A 223 -5.36 2.10 -4.00
CA LEU A 223 -5.98 1.33 -2.92
C LEU A 223 -7.16 0.50 -3.43
N ALA A 224 -8.02 1.07 -4.29
CA ALA A 224 -9.12 0.33 -4.89
C ALA A 224 -8.60 -0.80 -5.79
N ARG A 225 -7.61 -0.52 -6.62
CA ARG A 225 -7.02 -1.53 -7.52
C ARG A 225 -6.38 -2.67 -6.74
N ALA A 226 -5.58 -2.35 -5.71
CA ALA A 226 -4.98 -3.34 -4.83
C ALA A 226 -6.05 -4.21 -4.16
N THR A 227 -7.10 -3.59 -3.60
CA THR A 227 -8.22 -4.29 -2.98
C THR A 227 -8.89 -5.25 -3.96
N ASN A 228 -9.23 -4.77 -5.15
CA ASN A 228 -9.92 -5.56 -6.17
C ASN A 228 -9.06 -6.73 -6.64
N GLN A 229 -7.78 -6.51 -6.85
CA GLN A 229 -6.85 -7.53 -7.30
C GLN A 229 -6.68 -8.62 -6.25
N VAL A 230 -6.40 -8.24 -5.00
CA VAL A 230 -6.26 -9.19 -3.89
C VAL A 230 -7.57 -9.97 -3.70
N GLN A 231 -8.72 -9.29 -3.68
CA GLN A 231 -10.03 -9.93 -3.53
C GLN A 231 -10.31 -10.94 -4.64
N SER A 232 -10.02 -10.58 -5.90
CA SER A 232 -10.31 -11.46 -7.04
C SER A 232 -9.43 -12.72 -7.03
N VAL A 233 -8.16 -12.58 -6.69
CA VAL A 233 -7.23 -13.72 -6.57
C VAL A 233 -7.65 -14.64 -5.42
N LEU A 234 -8.00 -14.09 -4.26
CA LEU A 234 -8.40 -14.89 -3.11
C LEU A 234 -9.79 -15.53 -3.27
N ALA A 235 -10.66 -14.95 -4.08
CA ALA A 235 -11.98 -15.52 -4.38
C ALA A 235 -11.90 -16.89 -5.11
N THR A 236 -10.75 -17.23 -5.71
CA THR A 236 -10.52 -18.54 -6.32
C THR A 236 -10.50 -19.67 -5.30
N GLY A 237 -10.13 -19.37 -4.04
CA GLY A 237 -9.97 -20.37 -2.98
C GLY A 237 -8.72 -21.25 -3.13
N GLU A 238 -7.80 -20.92 -4.03
CA GLU A 238 -6.61 -21.74 -4.33
C GLU A 238 -5.41 -21.42 -3.43
N PHE A 239 -5.43 -20.31 -2.70
CA PHE A 239 -4.30 -19.84 -1.91
C PHE A 239 -4.50 -20.05 -0.42
N ALA A 240 -3.46 -20.51 0.24
CA ALA A 240 -3.41 -20.68 1.69
C ALA A 240 -3.13 -19.36 2.44
N GLY A 241 -2.69 -18.33 1.76
CA GLY A 241 -2.41 -17.01 2.31
C GLY A 241 -1.88 -16.04 1.27
N VAL A 242 -1.67 -14.81 1.73
CA VAL A 242 -1.14 -13.71 0.91
C VAL A 242 0.10 -13.12 1.57
N GLN A 243 1.10 -12.83 0.77
CA GLN A 243 2.19 -11.92 1.12
C GLN A 243 2.08 -10.63 0.31
N TRP A 244 2.13 -9.51 1.01
CA TRP A 244 2.14 -8.17 0.44
C TRP A 244 3.50 -7.53 0.67
N LEU A 245 4.22 -7.25 -0.42
CA LEU A 245 5.52 -6.60 -0.36
C LEU A 245 5.36 -5.11 -0.61
N GLU A 246 5.85 -4.29 0.32
CA GLU A 246 5.75 -2.83 0.19
C GLU A 246 6.91 -2.15 0.92
N GLY A 247 7.17 -0.90 0.57
CA GLY A 247 8.18 -0.10 1.26
C GLY A 247 7.76 0.32 2.68
N SER A 248 8.73 0.48 3.55
CA SER A 248 8.53 1.14 4.84
C SER A 248 8.47 2.67 4.64
N PRO A 249 7.58 3.43 5.31
CA PRO A 249 6.74 3.03 6.45
C PRO A 249 5.28 2.68 6.12
N THR A 250 4.89 2.56 4.87
CA THR A 250 3.49 2.53 4.45
C THR A 250 2.83 1.15 4.47
N VAL A 251 3.61 0.08 4.57
CA VAL A 251 3.10 -1.31 4.56
C VAL A 251 2.01 -1.56 5.62
N ASP A 252 2.16 -1.02 6.80
CA ASP A 252 1.19 -1.20 7.89
C ASP A 252 -0.14 -0.46 7.64
N GLU A 253 -0.11 0.62 6.88
CA GLU A 253 -1.29 1.38 6.46
C GLU A 253 -2.06 0.60 5.38
N THR A 254 -1.36 0.15 4.34
CA THR A 254 -1.96 -0.63 3.26
C THR A 254 -2.53 -1.95 3.78
N LEU A 255 -1.80 -2.64 4.65
CA LEU A 255 -2.29 -3.89 5.27
C LEU A 255 -3.52 -3.66 6.15
N TYR A 256 -3.59 -2.57 6.89
CA TYR A 256 -4.79 -2.25 7.66
C TYR A 256 -5.99 -2.00 6.74
N TRP A 257 -5.81 -1.24 5.65
CA TRP A 257 -6.84 -1.05 4.64
C TRP A 257 -7.31 -2.37 4.02
N LEU A 258 -6.38 -3.23 3.58
CA LEU A 258 -6.72 -4.55 3.05
C LEU A 258 -7.42 -5.42 4.08
N GLY A 259 -6.98 -5.38 5.35
CA GLY A 259 -7.62 -6.08 6.46
C GLY A 259 -9.04 -5.62 6.77
N LEU A 260 -9.39 -4.38 6.42
CA LEU A 260 -10.75 -3.86 6.52
C LEU A 260 -11.63 -4.29 5.34
N LEU A 261 -11.09 -4.25 4.10
CA LEU A 261 -11.90 -4.38 2.89
C LEU A 261 -11.87 -5.75 2.24
N VAL A 262 -10.78 -6.51 2.35
CA VAL A 262 -10.69 -7.83 1.72
C VAL A 262 -11.48 -8.86 2.53
N ASP A 263 -12.43 -9.51 1.85
CA ASP A 263 -13.21 -10.61 2.44
C ASP A 263 -12.43 -11.91 2.23
N THR A 264 -11.64 -12.29 3.22
CA THR A 264 -10.80 -13.49 3.16
C THR A 264 -10.76 -14.22 4.48
N LYS A 265 -10.65 -15.55 4.38
CA LYS A 265 -10.49 -16.47 5.51
C LYS A 265 -9.07 -17.02 5.64
N VAL A 266 -8.16 -16.58 4.77
CA VAL A 266 -6.75 -16.97 4.84
C VAL A 266 -5.90 -15.81 5.35
N PRO A 267 -4.73 -16.07 5.95
CA PRO A 267 -3.84 -15.04 6.47
C PRO A 267 -3.38 -14.06 5.40
N LEU A 268 -3.33 -12.78 5.76
CA LEU A 268 -2.87 -11.68 4.94
C LEU A 268 -1.70 -11.02 5.66
N VAL A 269 -0.49 -11.24 5.17
CA VAL A 269 0.74 -10.72 5.80
C VAL A 269 1.48 -9.78 4.88
N GLY A 270 2.08 -8.76 5.44
CA GLY A 270 2.88 -7.80 4.70
C GLY A 270 4.28 -7.65 5.27
N HIS A 271 5.17 -7.29 4.40
CA HIS A 271 6.59 -7.15 4.71
C HIS A 271 7.15 -5.87 4.15
N ALA A 272 8.08 -5.28 4.90
CA ALA A 272 8.96 -4.22 4.42
C ALA A 272 10.39 -4.51 4.87
N ALA A 273 11.36 -4.11 4.08
CA ALA A 273 12.75 -4.14 4.51
C ALA A 273 13.11 -2.84 5.22
N GLN A 274 13.65 -2.94 6.42
CA GLN A 274 14.19 -1.79 7.16
C GLN A 274 15.64 -1.52 6.77
N ARG A 275 16.37 -2.55 6.40
CA ARG A 275 17.73 -2.47 5.88
C ARG A 275 17.74 -3.01 4.48
N ARG A 276 18.23 -2.18 3.55
CA ARG A 276 18.27 -2.53 2.14
C ARG A 276 19.04 -3.83 1.94
N HIS A 277 18.69 -4.56 0.91
CA HIS A 277 19.34 -5.82 0.54
C HIS A 277 20.87 -5.74 0.48
N GLN A 278 21.43 -4.58 0.11
CA GLN A 278 22.86 -4.33 0.07
C GLN A 278 23.49 -3.96 1.42
N SER A 279 22.71 -3.84 2.47
CA SER A 279 23.18 -3.45 3.79
C SER A 279 23.65 -4.68 4.58
N LEU A 280 24.62 -4.47 5.45
CA LEU A 280 24.94 -5.47 6.45
C LEU A 280 23.69 -5.74 7.31
N SER A 281 23.35 -7.01 7.55
CA SER A 281 22.15 -7.44 8.24
C SER A 281 20.85 -6.97 7.57
N ALA A 282 20.75 -7.05 6.23
CA ALA A 282 19.50 -6.88 5.51
C ALA A 282 18.41 -7.81 6.08
N ASP A 283 17.18 -7.27 6.24
CA ASP A 283 16.08 -7.99 6.90
C ASP A 283 14.94 -8.38 5.94
N GLY A 284 14.96 -7.89 4.69
CA GLY A 284 13.87 -8.12 3.74
C GLY A 284 13.63 -9.60 3.46
N ASP A 285 14.69 -10.34 3.17
CA ASP A 285 14.63 -11.76 2.86
C ASP A 285 14.13 -12.57 4.06
N ARG A 286 14.60 -12.22 5.26
CA ARG A 286 14.15 -12.86 6.50
C ARG A 286 12.65 -12.64 6.72
N ASN A 287 12.15 -11.43 6.54
CA ASN A 287 10.73 -11.13 6.70
C ASN A 287 9.86 -11.93 5.73
N VAL A 288 10.33 -12.14 4.49
CA VAL A 288 9.63 -12.99 3.50
C VAL A 288 9.59 -14.46 3.95
N VAL A 289 10.73 -15.01 4.40
CA VAL A 289 10.82 -16.38 4.95
C VAL A 289 9.86 -16.56 6.13
N ASP A 290 9.85 -15.60 7.03
CA ASP A 290 8.99 -15.63 8.22
C ASP A 290 7.51 -15.57 7.84
N GLY A 291 7.15 -14.84 6.78
CA GLY A 291 5.79 -14.84 6.24
C GLY A 291 5.36 -16.20 5.72
N VAL A 292 6.23 -16.90 4.98
CA VAL A 292 5.96 -18.26 4.52
C VAL A 292 5.78 -19.22 5.69
N LYS A 293 6.70 -19.18 6.66
CA LYS A 293 6.61 -20.00 7.87
C LYS A 293 5.31 -19.75 8.64
N PHE A 294 4.92 -18.49 8.81
CA PHE A 294 3.69 -18.12 9.50
C PHE A 294 2.44 -18.66 8.78
N ILE A 295 2.34 -18.47 7.46
CA ILE A 295 1.21 -18.97 6.67
C ILE A 295 1.19 -20.50 6.68
N ALA A 296 2.32 -21.16 6.38
CA ALA A 296 2.41 -22.60 6.27
C ALA A 296 2.18 -23.33 7.60
N SER A 297 2.51 -22.71 8.73
CA SER A 297 2.29 -23.28 10.06
C SER A 297 0.81 -23.46 10.42
N GLY A 298 -0.09 -22.72 9.76
CA GLY A 298 -1.51 -22.70 10.06
C GLY A 298 -1.87 -22.08 11.43
N VAL A 299 -0.90 -21.52 12.17
CA VAL A 299 -1.11 -20.98 13.53
C VAL A 299 -2.10 -19.80 13.53
N ALA A 300 -2.23 -19.10 12.41
CA ALA A 300 -3.18 -18.01 12.21
C ALA A 300 -4.63 -18.48 12.02
N LEU A 301 -4.86 -19.77 11.83
CA LEU A 301 -6.18 -20.32 11.55
C LEU A 301 -6.84 -20.86 12.84
N ASP A 302 -8.17 -20.75 12.88
CA ASP A 302 -8.96 -21.38 13.92
C ASP A 302 -9.27 -22.86 13.59
N GLU A 303 -10.04 -23.52 14.44
CA GLU A 303 -10.44 -24.92 14.26
C GLU A 303 -11.26 -25.20 13.00
N ARG A 304 -11.80 -24.14 12.36
CA ARG A 304 -12.54 -24.21 11.11
C ARG A 304 -11.68 -23.95 9.88
N GLY A 305 -10.39 -23.66 10.10
CA GLY A 305 -9.47 -23.24 9.05
C GLY A 305 -9.70 -21.80 8.60
N GLU A 306 -10.28 -20.94 9.44
CA GLU A 306 -10.54 -19.55 9.14
C GLU A 306 -9.56 -18.64 9.87
N ASP A 307 -9.10 -17.58 9.20
CA ASP A 307 -8.22 -16.58 9.78
C ASP A 307 -8.80 -15.96 11.06
N ARG A 308 -8.01 -15.95 12.12
CA ARG A 308 -8.38 -15.38 13.43
C ARG A 308 -7.52 -14.20 13.86
N VAL A 309 -6.52 -13.84 13.06
CA VAL A 309 -5.54 -12.80 13.41
C VAL A 309 -5.68 -11.54 12.58
N GLY A 310 -6.28 -11.63 11.38
CA GLY A 310 -6.43 -10.52 10.46
C GLY A 310 -5.17 -10.19 9.66
N ALA A 311 -5.15 -9.00 9.06
CA ALA A 311 -3.97 -8.53 8.36
C ALA A 311 -2.83 -8.23 9.36
N CYS A 312 -1.65 -8.72 9.03
CA CYS A 312 -0.47 -8.63 9.89
C CYS A 312 0.74 -8.04 9.15
N VAL A 313 1.61 -7.38 9.87
CA VAL A 313 2.94 -6.95 9.40
C VAL A 313 4.00 -7.80 10.09
N ILE A 314 4.93 -8.34 9.32
CA ILE A 314 6.04 -9.14 9.84
C ILE A 314 7.35 -8.36 9.68
N VAL A 315 7.99 -8.09 10.80
CA VAL A 315 9.28 -7.38 10.89
C VAL A 315 10.03 -7.88 12.13
N ASP A 316 11.33 -8.06 11.98
CA ASP A 316 12.21 -8.46 13.10
C ASP A 316 11.69 -9.69 13.87
N GLU A 317 11.29 -10.73 13.12
CA GLU A 317 10.82 -12.01 13.67
C GLU A 317 9.53 -11.92 14.53
N LEU A 318 8.83 -10.79 14.47
CA LEU A 318 7.55 -10.58 15.14
C LEU A 318 6.43 -10.37 14.13
N VAL A 319 5.27 -10.89 14.46
CA VAL A 319 4.03 -10.68 13.71
C VAL A 319 3.18 -9.66 14.46
N TYR A 320 2.94 -8.54 13.82
CA TYR A 320 2.14 -7.44 14.37
C TYR A 320 0.76 -7.38 13.74
N SER A 321 -0.27 -7.07 14.52
CA SER A 321 -1.56 -6.64 13.98
C SER A 321 -1.36 -5.36 13.14
N ALA A 322 -1.78 -5.37 11.89
CA ALA A 322 -1.68 -4.20 11.01
C ALA A 322 -2.48 -2.99 11.54
N ARG A 323 -3.54 -3.24 12.34
CA ARG A 323 -4.31 -2.20 13.00
C ARG A 323 -3.50 -1.44 14.06
N ASP A 324 -2.67 -2.15 14.80
CA ASP A 324 -2.07 -1.66 16.05
C ASP A 324 -0.60 -1.29 15.91
N VAL A 325 0.07 -1.74 14.84
CA VAL A 325 1.48 -1.44 14.57
C VAL A 325 1.64 -0.14 13.81
N THR A 326 2.73 0.56 14.06
CA THR A 326 3.18 1.68 13.23
C THR A 326 4.69 1.87 13.31
N LYS A 327 5.25 2.54 12.31
CA LYS A 327 6.65 2.96 12.31
C LYS A 327 6.83 4.14 13.26
N VAL A 328 7.44 3.93 14.41
CA VAL A 328 7.62 4.96 15.45
C VAL A 328 9.02 5.55 15.51
N ASP A 329 9.99 4.90 14.89
CA ASP A 329 11.39 5.28 14.95
C ASP A 329 11.98 5.39 13.53
N ALA A 330 12.79 6.41 13.30
CA ALA A 330 13.48 6.60 12.03
C ALA A 330 14.59 5.56 11.79
N ARG A 331 15.06 4.90 12.84
CA ARG A 331 16.08 3.83 12.71
C ARG A 331 15.49 2.59 12.04
N PRO A 332 16.32 1.77 11.41
CA PRO A 332 15.92 0.43 10.99
C PRO A 332 15.34 -0.38 12.17
N GLY A 333 14.27 -1.11 11.92
CA GLY A 333 13.53 -1.83 12.96
C GLY A 333 12.34 -1.04 13.45
N GLY A 334 12.31 -0.03 14.03
CA GLY A 334 11.37 0.94 14.58
C GLY A 334 9.85 0.73 14.38
N TYR A 335 9.38 -0.50 14.27
CA TYR A 335 7.95 -0.83 14.30
C TYR A 335 7.55 -1.22 15.71
N GLU A 336 6.51 -0.60 16.23
CA GLU A 336 5.99 -0.85 17.56
C GLU A 336 4.46 -0.83 17.59
N VAL A 337 3.89 -1.47 18.59
CA VAL A 337 2.45 -1.38 18.86
C VAL A 337 2.16 -0.05 19.52
N THR A 338 1.32 0.75 18.89
CA THR A 338 1.03 2.11 19.34
C THR A 338 -0.40 2.32 19.83
N GLY A 339 -1.33 1.45 19.45
CA GLY A 339 -2.75 1.64 19.71
C GLY A 339 -3.26 1.06 21.02
N GLY A 340 -2.44 0.49 21.86
CA GLY A 340 -2.92 -0.15 23.09
C GLY A 340 -2.09 -1.32 23.58
N HIS A 341 -2.69 -2.13 24.42
CA HIS A 341 -2.11 -3.30 25.00
C HIS A 341 -2.41 -4.53 24.11
N GLY A 342 -1.40 -5.16 23.61
CA GLY A 342 -1.49 -6.22 22.61
C GLY A 342 -1.06 -5.74 21.22
N GLY A 343 -1.26 -6.58 20.20
CA GLY A 343 -0.89 -6.23 18.82
C GLY A 343 0.36 -6.95 18.32
N ILE A 344 1.20 -7.53 19.17
CA ILE A 344 2.14 -8.56 18.78
C ILE A 344 1.38 -9.89 18.79
N VAL A 345 1.08 -10.36 17.58
CA VAL A 345 0.19 -11.50 17.34
C VAL A 345 0.93 -12.83 17.53
N ALA A 346 2.17 -12.89 17.04
CA ALA A 346 2.99 -14.08 17.14
C ALA A 346 4.49 -13.75 17.20
N ASP A 347 5.25 -14.71 17.71
CA ASP A 347 6.70 -14.74 17.73
C ASP A 347 7.20 -15.80 16.74
N LEU A 348 8.15 -15.42 15.88
CA LEU A 348 8.78 -16.24 14.86
C LEU A 348 10.27 -16.50 15.12
N GLY A 349 10.85 -15.81 16.09
CA GLY A 349 12.29 -15.80 16.39
C GLY A 349 12.79 -17.00 17.20
N GLY A 350 11.89 -17.87 17.64
CA GLY A 350 12.27 -19.04 18.42
C GLY A 350 12.82 -20.19 17.60
N TYR A 351 13.42 -21.16 18.30
CA TYR A 351 13.91 -22.43 17.74
C TYR A 351 12.78 -23.43 17.49
N GLY A 352 11.59 -22.97 17.21
CA GLY A 352 10.40 -23.79 17.04
C GLY A 352 9.40 -23.20 16.06
N PRO A 353 8.21 -23.81 15.94
CA PRO A 353 7.15 -23.30 15.10
C PRO A 353 6.67 -21.93 15.62
N PRO A 354 6.06 -21.10 14.74
CA PRO A 354 5.46 -19.84 15.14
C PRO A 354 4.50 -19.98 16.33
N GLN A 355 4.59 -19.06 17.28
CA GLN A 355 3.78 -19.11 18.50
C GLN A 355 2.88 -17.88 18.59
N LEU A 356 1.56 -18.12 18.70
CA LEU A 356 0.61 -17.04 18.96
C LEU A 356 0.79 -16.52 20.39
N THR A 357 0.89 -15.19 20.49
CA THR A 357 0.98 -14.46 21.75
C THR A 357 -0.30 -13.68 22.08
N TYR A 358 -1.05 -13.28 21.04
CA TYR A 358 -2.23 -12.45 21.19
C TYR A 358 -3.23 -12.71 20.05
N LEU A 359 -4.52 -12.59 20.34
CA LEU A 359 -5.59 -12.61 19.36
C LEU A 359 -6.28 -11.24 19.32
N PRO A 360 -6.36 -10.59 18.14
CA PRO A 360 -7.02 -9.30 18.00
C PRO A 360 -8.52 -9.39 18.37
N ALA A 361 -8.96 -8.47 19.24
CA ALA A 361 -10.37 -8.38 19.62
C ALA A 361 -11.23 -7.64 18.61
N ARG A 362 -10.60 -6.90 17.68
CA ARG A 362 -11.28 -6.09 16.68
C ARG A 362 -11.62 -6.90 15.44
N LYS A 363 -12.68 -6.49 14.74
CA LYS A 363 -13.12 -7.16 13.50
C LYS A 363 -12.18 -6.84 12.36
N HIS A 364 -11.88 -7.84 11.55
CA HIS A 364 -10.96 -7.76 10.42
C HIS A 364 -11.34 -8.80 9.35
N THR A 365 -10.82 -8.68 8.15
CA THR A 365 -10.97 -9.61 7.03
C THR A 365 -12.41 -10.07 6.84
N HIS A 366 -12.72 -11.35 6.84
CA HIS A 366 -14.08 -11.90 6.69
C HIS A 366 -15.05 -11.49 7.83
N ARG A 367 -14.55 -11.00 8.96
CA ARG A 367 -15.36 -10.48 10.07
C ARG A 367 -15.62 -8.98 9.97
N SER A 368 -14.91 -8.26 9.09
CA SER A 368 -15.08 -6.82 8.91
C SER A 368 -16.47 -6.48 8.38
N GLU A 369 -17.07 -5.48 8.97
CA GLU A 369 -18.37 -4.97 8.52
C GLU A 369 -18.27 -4.01 7.31
N VAL A 370 -17.06 -3.67 6.91
CA VAL A 370 -16.76 -2.84 5.73
C VAL A 370 -16.04 -3.62 4.62
N ARG A 371 -15.98 -4.96 4.71
CA ARG A 371 -15.41 -5.77 3.65
C ARG A 371 -16.14 -5.62 2.33
N LEU A 372 -15.44 -5.71 1.24
CA LEU A 372 -15.91 -5.42 -0.12
C LEU A 372 -17.22 -6.14 -0.48
N THR A 373 -17.38 -7.40 -0.06
CA THR A 373 -18.57 -8.21 -0.37
C THR A 373 -19.86 -7.68 0.26
N VAL A 374 -19.77 -6.96 1.40
CA VAL A 374 -20.95 -6.41 2.11
C VAL A 374 -21.12 -4.90 1.95
N LEU A 375 -20.17 -4.21 1.31
CA LEU A 375 -20.37 -2.80 0.98
C LEU A 375 -21.57 -2.62 0.05
N PRO A 376 -22.36 -1.54 0.21
CA PRO A 376 -23.41 -1.19 -0.73
C PRO A 376 -22.81 -0.79 -2.10
N GLU A 377 -23.59 -0.93 -3.16
CA GLU A 377 -23.17 -0.49 -4.50
C GLU A 377 -23.18 1.03 -4.64
N ARG A 378 -24.03 1.69 -3.85
CA ARG A 378 -24.19 3.15 -3.88
C ARG A 378 -24.43 3.69 -2.49
N VAL A 379 -23.93 4.90 -2.26
CA VAL A 379 -24.14 5.64 -1.00
C VAL A 379 -24.40 7.12 -1.29
N ALA A 380 -24.94 7.83 -0.32
CA ALA A 380 -25.05 9.27 -0.39
C ALA A 380 -23.66 9.93 -0.26
N GLY A 381 -23.36 10.88 -1.10
CA GLY A 381 -22.24 11.80 -1.01
C GLY A 381 -22.72 13.24 -0.90
N VAL A 382 -21.80 14.18 -0.86
CA VAL A 382 -22.09 15.62 -0.85
C VAL A 382 -21.32 16.36 -1.93
N ALA A 383 -21.93 17.43 -2.46
CA ALA A 383 -21.31 18.28 -3.47
C ALA A 383 -21.81 19.73 -3.32
N GLY A 384 -21.10 20.68 -3.90
CA GLY A 384 -21.46 22.11 -3.89
C GLY A 384 -20.35 23.00 -3.36
N SER A 385 -20.69 23.99 -2.54
CA SER A 385 -19.72 24.81 -1.82
C SER A 385 -20.38 25.41 -0.56
N LEU A 386 -19.57 25.87 0.40
CA LEU A 386 -20.06 26.58 1.59
C LEU A 386 -20.80 27.87 1.23
N GLY A 387 -20.42 28.51 0.10
CA GLY A 387 -21.04 29.75 -0.35
C GLY A 387 -22.34 29.56 -1.15
N SER A 388 -22.48 28.49 -1.91
CA SER A 388 -23.66 28.21 -2.77
C SER A 388 -24.63 27.19 -2.20
N GLY A 389 -24.26 26.53 -1.11
CA GLY A 389 -25.03 25.46 -0.47
C GLY A 389 -24.47 24.07 -0.77
N VAL A 390 -24.82 23.14 0.10
CA VAL A 390 -24.41 21.74 0.03
C VAL A 390 -25.57 20.88 -0.38
N LEU A 391 -25.36 20.01 -1.34
CA LEU A 391 -26.36 19.09 -1.90
C LEU A 391 -25.94 17.64 -1.66
N SER A 392 -26.91 16.79 -1.38
CA SER A 392 -26.69 15.35 -1.38
C SER A 392 -26.64 14.83 -2.82
N VAL A 393 -25.66 14.00 -3.12
CA VAL A 393 -25.46 13.34 -4.42
C VAL A 393 -25.34 11.83 -4.23
N ASP A 394 -25.60 11.08 -5.28
CA ASP A 394 -25.52 9.62 -5.25
C ASP A 394 -24.18 9.17 -5.83
N VAL A 395 -23.43 8.35 -5.07
CA VAL A 395 -22.07 7.90 -5.40
C VAL A 395 -22.05 6.38 -5.57
N GLY A 396 -21.61 5.92 -6.74
CA GLY A 396 -21.35 4.50 -6.98
C GLY A 396 -20.05 4.07 -6.31
N THR A 397 -20.12 3.17 -5.36
CA THR A 397 -18.95 2.66 -4.61
C THR A 397 -18.38 1.40 -5.22
N LYS A 398 -19.21 0.59 -5.87
CA LYS A 398 -18.83 -0.66 -6.52
C LYS A 398 -19.34 -0.73 -7.97
N ASP A 399 -18.56 -1.41 -8.80
CA ASP A 399 -18.95 -1.80 -10.14
C ASP A 399 -18.47 -3.24 -10.40
N ALA A 400 -19.33 -4.08 -10.96
CA ALA A 400 -19.06 -5.51 -11.19
C ALA A 400 -18.48 -6.24 -9.97
N GLY A 401 -18.88 -5.84 -8.75
CA GLY A 401 -18.41 -6.41 -7.49
C GLY A 401 -17.08 -5.85 -6.97
N GLY A 402 -16.36 -5.06 -7.76
CA GLY A 402 -15.13 -4.38 -7.37
C GLY A 402 -15.37 -2.95 -6.86
N LEU A 403 -14.45 -2.44 -6.08
CA LEU A 403 -14.43 -1.05 -5.61
C LEU A 403 -14.11 -0.11 -6.77
N VAL A 404 -14.91 0.93 -6.95
CA VAL A 404 -14.70 1.96 -7.97
C VAL A 404 -13.51 2.85 -7.56
N PRO A 405 -12.44 2.96 -8.35
CA PRO A 405 -11.24 3.72 -7.98
C PRO A 405 -11.51 5.20 -7.66
N THR A 406 -12.44 5.82 -8.35
CA THR A 406 -12.83 7.22 -8.13
C THR A 406 -13.75 7.43 -6.93
N ALA A 407 -14.26 6.35 -6.33
CA ALA A 407 -15.11 6.41 -5.14
C ALA A 407 -14.33 6.28 -3.82
N VAL A 408 -13.02 6.03 -3.88
CA VAL A 408 -12.20 5.95 -2.66
C VAL A 408 -12.24 7.30 -1.95
N PRO A 409 -12.70 7.35 -0.68
CA PRO A 409 -12.98 8.60 -0.01
C PRO A 409 -11.72 9.44 0.25
N HIS A 410 -11.86 10.75 0.15
CA HIS A 410 -10.81 11.71 0.44
C HIS A 410 -10.87 12.17 1.91
N VAL A 411 -9.99 11.65 2.74
CA VAL A 411 -9.94 12.01 4.17
C VAL A 411 -8.64 12.75 4.48
N SER A 412 -8.77 13.97 4.97
CA SER A 412 -7.65 14.82 5.38
C SER A 412 -7.33 14.62 6.86
N ILE A 413 -6.04 14.62 7.22
CA ILE A 413 -5.60 14.67 8.61
C ILE A 413 -5.24 16.12 8.94
N THR A 414 -5.80 16.65 10.04
CA THR A 414 -5.40 17.93 10.63
C THR A 414 -4.80 17.67 11.99
N LYS A 415 -3.70 18.35 12.30
CA LYS A 415 -2.94 18.14 13.53
C LYS A 415 -2.94 19.40 14.37
N TYR A 416 -3.38 19.27 15.60
CA TYR A 416 -3.36 20.38 16.54
C TYR A 416 -1.94 20.70 17.01
N SER A 417 -1.56 21.96 16.89
CA SER A 417 -0.34 22.51 17.49
C SER A 417 -0.69 23.78 18.29
N ARG A 418 -0.19 23.89 19.51
CA ARG A 418 -0.55 24.98 20.40
C ARG A 418 -0.04 26.36 19.94
N TYR A 419 1.04 26.38 19.23
CA TYR A 419 1.68 27.59 18.74
C TYR A 419 1.53 27.70 17.21
N ALA A 420 0.26 27.70 16.77
CA ALA A 420 -0.03 27.88 15.36
C ALA A 420 0.34 29.32 14.91
N ALA A 421 0.74 29.41 13.64
CA ALA A 421 0.93 30.71 13.03
C ALA A 421 -0.41 31.46 12.98
N THR A 422 -0.41 32.69 13.46
CA THR A 422 -1.54 33.60 13.33
C THR A 422 -1.17 34.67 12.32
N GLY A 423 -2.13 35.09 11.49
CA GLY A 423 -1.93 36.17 10.53
C GLY A 423 -1.45 37.46 11.22
N THR A 424 -0.49 38.12 10.62
CA THR A 424 0.19 39.30 11.18
C THR A 424 -0.41 40.63 10.72
N GLY A 425 -1.72 40.71 10.49
CA GLY A 425 -2.39 41.98 10.24
C GLY A 425 -2.32 42.86 11.48
N THR A 426 -1.88 44.11 11.33
CA THR A 426 -1.63 45.02 12.44
C THR A 426 -2.90 45.58 13.07
N ASP A 427 -4.03 45.53 12.40
CA ASP A 427 -5.28 46.17 12.82
C ASP A 427 -6.51 45.23 12.83
N ASP A 428 -6.40 44.01 12.28
CA ASP A 428 -7.46 43.02 12.30
C ASP A 428 -7.22 41.92 13.36
N PRO A 429 -8.28 41.31 13.88
CA PRO A 429 -8.11 40.14 14.76
C PRO A 429 -7.29 39.09 14.07
N PRO A 430 -6.36 38.40 14.78
CA PRO A 430 -5.50 37.41 14.18
C PRO A 430 -6.34 36.29 13.52
N VAL A 431 -6.07 36.00 12.26
CA VAL A 431 -6.69 34.91 11.52
C VAL A 431 -5.93 33.63 11.83
N ASP A 432 -6.63 32.57 12.25
CA ASP A 432 -6.04 31.24 12.40
C ASP A 432 -5.90 30.62 10.99
N GLU A 433 -4.65 30.50 10.52
CA GLU A 433 -4.36 29.95 9.19
C GLU A 433 -4.90 28.52 9.02
N GLU A 434 -4.92 27.72 10.08
CA GLU A 434 -5.43 26.37 10.01
C GLU A 434 -6.97 26.33 9.93
N GLU A 435 -7.67 27.30 10.50
CA GLU A 435 -9.12 27.46 10.30
C GLU A 435 -9.41 27.74 8.83
N VAL A 436 -8.72 28.70 8.24
CA VAL A 436 -8.84 29.02 6.82
C VAL A 436 -8.52 27.81 5.95
N GLU A 437 -7.48 27.06 6.29
CA GLU A 437 -7.12 25.84 5.58
C GLU A 437 -8.21 24.77 5.67
N ILE A 438 -8.82 24.55 6.84
CA ILE A 438 -9.93 23.60 7.01
C ILE A 438 -11.13 24.02 6.16
N LEU A 439 -11.55 25.27 6.20
CA LEU A 439 -12.68 25.78 5.42
C LEU A 439 -12.42 25.67 3.91
N ALA A 440 -11.21 26.00 3.46
CA ALA A 440 -10.80 25.84 2.06
C ALA A 440 -10.79 24.37 1.61
N ARG A 441 -10.38 23.45 2.48
CA ARG A 441 -10.44 22.01 2.19
C ARG A 441 -11.87 21.49 2.13
N ILE A 442 -12.78 22.00 2.96
CA ILE A 442 -14.21 21.67 2.88
C ILE A 442 -14.73 22.06 1.50
N ASP A 443 -14.49 23.28 1.03
CA ASP A 443 -14.90 23.73 -0.29
C ASP A 443 -14.29 22.92 -1.42
N ALA A 444 -13.00 22.63 -1.34
CA ALA A 444 -12.33 21.78 -2.32
C ALA A 444 -12.92 20.35 -2.38
N ASN A 445 -13.24 19.77 -1.22
CA ASN A 445 -13.88 18.47 -1.14
C ASN A 445 -15.31 18.50 -1.70
N LEU A 446 -16.11 19.53 -1.39
CA LEU A 446 -17.45 19.70 -1.95
C LEU A 446 -17.44 19.84 -3.48
N ALA A 447 -16.38 20.44 -4.03
CA ALA A 447 -16.22 20.60 -5.47
C ALA A 447 -15.79 19.32 -6.21
N GLY A 448 -15.05 18.42 -5.57
CA GLY A 448 -14.42 17.30 -6.29
C GLY A 448 -14.36 15.95 -5.59
N ALA A 449 -14.75 15.84 -4.33
CA ALA A 449 -14.66 14.61 -3.54
C ALA A 449 -15.94 14.35 -2.74
N PRO A 450 -16.97 13.77 -3.36
CA PRO A 450 -18.28 13.63 -2.74
C PRO A 450 -18.30 12.72 -1.49
N LEU A 451 -17.31 11.84 -1.35
CA LEU A 451 -17.05 11.08 -0.13
C LEU A 451 -15.76 11.60 0.49
N SER A 452 -15.91 12.42 1.51
CA SER A 452 -14.76 13.05 2.18
C SER A 452 -15.01 13.23 3.67
N GLY A 453 -13.95 13.45 4.42
CA GLY A 453 -14.00 13.63 5.85
C GLY A 453 -12.68 14.10 6.43
N PHE A 454 -12.61 14.20 7.75
CA PHE A 454 -11.42 14.66 8.45
C PHE A 454 -11.07 13.75 9.62
N VAL A 455 -9.78 13.66 9.90
CA VAL A 455 -9.26 13.16 11.18
C VAL A 455 -8.53 14.30 11.85
N CYS A 456 -8.92 14.61 13.08
CA CYS A 456 -8.26 15.59 13.93
C CYS A 456 -7.38 14.86 14.96
N GLU A 457 -6.07 15.01 14.85
CA GLU A 457 -5.13 14.60 15.90
C GLU A 457 -5.00 15.74 16.91
N GLY A 458 -5.77 15.63 17.99
CA GLY A 458 -5.88 16.67 19.00
C GLY A 458 -5.26 16.30 20.35
N MET A 459 -5.49 17.15 21.34
CA MET A 459 -4.98 16.92 22.70
C MET A 459 -5.62 15.72 23.36
N SER A 460 -4.80 14.85 23.93
CA SER A 460 -5.27 13.75 24.78
C SER A 460 -5.89 14.31 26.08
N PRO A 461 -6.92 13.64 26.66
CA PRO A 461 -7.50 12.38 26.25
C PRO A 461 -8.67 12.48 25.27
N PHE A 462 -9.08 13.66 24.84
CA PHE A 462 -10.34 13.89 24.11
C PHE A 462 -10.15 14.11 22.60
N GLY A 463 -8.92 14.19 22.12
CA GLY A 463 -8.63 14.49 20.72
C GLY A 463 -9.13 15.85 20.27
N MET A 464 -9.25 16.82 21.18
CA MET A 464 -9.77 18.16 20.90
C MET A 464 -8.69 19.07 20.34
N ALA A 465 -9.08 19.88 19.37
CA ALA A 465 -8.35 21.07 18.96
C ALA A 465 -8.79 22.31 19.79
N ASP A 466 -8.23 23.46 19.48
CA ASP A 466 -8.70 24.73 20.02
C ASP A 466 -10.14 25.06 19.57
N PRO A 467 -10.81 26.06 20.19
CA PRO A 467 -12.19 26.39 19.87
C PRO A 467 -12.42 26.76 18.40
N THR A 468 -11.48 27.47 17.77
CA THR A 468 -11.60 27.96 16.40
C THR A 468 -11.58 26.82 15.40
N ARG A 469 -10.61 25.91 15.52
CA ARG A 469 -10.53 24.70 14.66
C ARG A 469 -11.70 23.75 14.91
N ASN A 470 -12.12 23.59 16.17
CA ASN A 470 -13.32 22.81 16.48
C ASN A 470 -14.57 23.40 15.81
N ALA A 471 -14.69 24.72 15.72
CA ALA A 471 -15.77 25.37 14.99
C ALA A 471 -15.70 25.07 13.49
N ALA A 472 -14.52 25.19 12.85
CA ALA A 472 -14.32 24.86 11.45
C ALA A 472 -14.60 23.36 11.15
N LEU A 473 -14.16 22.46 12.04
CA LEU A 473 -14.47 21.03 11.93
C LEU A 473 -15.96 20.74 12.13
N SER A 474 -16.67 21.53 12.95
CA SER A 474 -18.14 21.42 13.05
C SER A 474 -18.81 21.83 11.74
N VAL A 475 -18.30 22.84 11.03
CA VAL A 475 -18.79 23.19 9.68
C VAL A 475 -18.60 21.99 8.74
N ALA A 476 -17.47 21.28 8.78
CA ALA A 476 -17.28 20.08 7.99
C ALA A 476 -18.34 19.02 8.28
N VAL A 477 -18.64 18.76 9.57
CA VAL A 477 -19.66 17.80 10.00
C VAL A 477 -21.03 18.16 9.41
N PHE A 478 -21.45 19.41 9.53
CA PHE A 478 -22.75 19.87 9.02
C PHE A 478 -22.76 20.12 7.51
N ALA A 479 -21.59 20.15 6.85
CA ALA A 479 -21.47 20.05 5.40
C ALA A 479 -21.51 18.58 4.88
N GLY A 480 -21.72 17.61 5.78
CA GLY A 480 -21.84 16.20 5.41
C GLY A 480 -20.53 15.38 5.52
N MET A 481 -19.45 15.97 6.01
CA MET A 481 -18.14 15.33 6.13
C MET A 481 -17.90 14.85 7.57
N PRO A 482 -17.90 13.53 7.84
CA PRO A 482 -17.64 13.02 9.19
C PRO A 482 -16.23 13.38 9.65
N VAL A 483 -16.10 13.66 10.95
CA VAL A 483 -14.84 14.03 11.60
C VAL A 483 -14.53 13.05 12.72
N VAL A 484 -13.35 12.45 12.68
CA VAL A 484 -12.82 11.58 13.74
C VAL A 484 -11.82 12.34 14.59
N ARG A 485 -11.92 12.21 15.90
CA ARG A 485 -10.94 12.73 16.85
C ARG A 485 -10.03 11.62 17.35
N THR A 486 -8.72 11.83 17.26
CA THR A 486 -7.69 10.95 17.81
C THR A 486 -6.81 11.68 18.80
N GLY A 487 -6.22 10.97 19.73
CA GLY A 487 -5.31 11.57 20.72
C GLY A 487 -3.92 11.79 20.14
N ARG A 488 -3.32 12.94 20.42
CA ARG A 488 -1.91 13.20 20.14
C ARG A 488 -1.02 12.38 21.09
N GLY A 489 0.02 11.73 20.55
CA GLY A 489 0.95 10.96 21.36
C GLY A 489 0.46 9.57 21.73
N ASN A 490 -0.19 8.95 20.91
CA ASN A 490 -0.97 7.70 20.82
C ASN A 490 -0.54 6.43 21.57
N THR A 491 0.59 6.35 22.20
CA THR A 491 0.99 5.15 22.91
C THR A 491 0.06 4.86 24.10
N GLY A 492 -0.87 3.92 23.90
CA GLY A 492 -1.74 3.42 24.95
C GLY A 492 -2.89 4.32 25.38
N GLY A 493 -3.17 5.39 24.64
CA GLY A 493 -4.27 6.30 24.93
C GLY A 493 -5.54 5.99 24.14
N MET A 494 -6.69 6.39 24.70
CA MET A 494 -7.97 6.37 24.00
C MET A 494 -8.55 7.77 23.95
N ALA A 495 -9.05 8.15 22.77
CA ALA A 495 -9.81 9.41 22.64
C ALA A 495 -11.24 9.17 23.15
N TYR A 496 -11.62 9.86 24.21
CA TYR A 496 -12.98 9.76 24.75
C TYR A 496 -13.95 10.65 23.98
N ARG A 497 -15.10 10.11 23.63
CA ARG A 497 -16.15 10.86 22.97
C ARG A 497 -16.81 11.85 23.94
N THR A 498 -16.66 13.13 23.68
CA THR A 498 -17.23 14.22 24.50
C THR A 498 -18.30 15.00 23.78
N ASP A 499 -18.41 14.86 22.46
CA ASP A 499 -19.36 15.57 21.60
C ASP A 499 -20.00 14.54 20.64
N PRO A 500 -21.34 14.41 20.63
CA PRO A 500 -22.04 13.42 19.81
C PRO A 500 -21.97 13.70 18.30
N THR A 501 -21.52 14.88 17.89
CA THR A 501 -21.34 15.22 16.46
C THR A 501 -19.98 14.79 15.90
N PHE A 502 -19.04 14.35 16.75
CA PHE A 502 -17.74 13.85 16.37
C PHE A 502 -17.60 12.36 16.68
N ILE A 503 -16.79 11.68 15.89
CA ILE A 503 -16.46 10.27 16.09
C ILE A 503 -15.20 10.18 16.96
N SER A 504 -15.22 9.30 17.95
CA SER A 504 -13.99 8.93 18.67
C SER A 504 -13.21 7.91 17.87
N GLY A 505 -11.94 8.19 17.60
CA GLY A 505 -11.00 7.22 17.01
C GLY A 505 -10.49 6.16 17.98
N ASN A 506 -10.97 6.15 19.23
CA ASN A 506 -10.52 5.24 20.28
C ASN A 506 -9.00 5.27 20.43
N ASN A 507 -8.35 4.11 20.29
CA ASN A 507 -6.89 3.96 20.38
C ASN A 507 -6.18 3.95 19.01
N LEU A 508 -6.87 4.36 17.93
CA LEU A 508 -6.26 4.42 16.62
C LEU A 508 -5.32 5.62 16.48
N THR A 509 -4.22 5.44 15.77
CA THR A 509 -3.42 6.56 15.27
C THR A 509 -4.23 7.37 14.25
N ALA A 510 -3.83 8.60 13.97
CA ALA A 510 -4.53 9.43 12.98
C ALA A 510 -4.55 8.77 11.59
N THR A 511 -3.47 8.11 11.19
CA THR A 511 -3.38 7.39 9.91
C THR A 511 -4.32 6.18 9.87
N LYS A 512 -4.38 5.37 10.92
CA LYS A 512 -5.31 4.23 11.00
C LYS A 512 -6.78 4.70 11.06
N ALA A 513 -7.06 5.75 11.83
CA ALA A 513 -8.39 6.34 11.89
C ALA A 513 -8.84 6.90 10.51
N ARG A 514 -7.90 7.41 9.70
CA ARG A 514 -8.14 7.83 8.32
C ARG A 514 -8.65 6.66 7.47
N PHE A 515 -7.97 5.52 7.48
CA PHE A 515 -8.38 4.36 6.69
C PHE A 515 -9.71 3.78 7.15
N LEU A 516 -9.95 3.71 8.46
CA LEU A 516 -11.24 3.24 8.97
C LEU A 516 -12.37 4.22 8.60
N LEU A 517 -12.12 5.53 8.63
CA LEU A 517 -13.11 6.52 8.19
C LEU A 517 -13.39 6.41 6.69
N MET A 518 -12.36 6.20 5.87
CA MET A 518 -12.54 5.95 4.42
C MET A 518 -13.41 4.72 4.19
N ALA A 519 -13.13 3.61 4.86
CA ALA A 519 -13.95 2.40 4.76
C ALA A 519 -15.38 2.61 5.28
N ALA A 520 -15.57 3.39 6.34
CA ALA A 520 -16.87 3.75 6.87
C ALA A 520 -17.69 4.62 5.89
N LEU A 521 -17.04 5.56 5.20
CA LEU A 521 -17.67 6.37 4.14
C LEU A 521 -18.15 5.52 2.95
N LEU A 522 -17.42 4.47 2.59
CA LEU A 522 -17.87 3.52 1.56
C LEU A 522 -19.11 2.71 2.01
N LYS A 523 -19.32 2.56 3.32
CA LYS A 523 -20.45 1.83 3.87
C LYS A 523 -21.66 2.72 4.13
N PHE A 524 -21.45 3.87 4.76
CA PHE A 524 -22.54 4.73 5.26
C PHE A 524 -22.80 5.96 4.39
N GLY A 525 -21.82 6.35 3.55
CA GLY A 525 -21.87 7.59 2.78
C GLY A 525 -21.60 8.84 3.62
N ALA A 526 -21.84 10.00 3.07
CA ALA A 526 -21.73 11.28 3.75
C ALA A 526 -22.78 11.41 4.87
N LEU A 527 -22.50 12.28 5.86
CA LEU A 527 -23.50 12.68 6.83
C LEU A 527 -24.61 13.51 6.15
N PRO A 528 -25.84 13.58 6.72
CA PRO A 528 -26.86 14.47 6.18
C PRO A 528 -26.37 15.94 6.29
N PRO A 529 -26.27 16.66 5.16
CA PRO A 529 -25.83 18.06 5.20
C PRO A 529 -26.94 18.96 5.74
N ALA A 530 -26.55 19.97 6.55
CA ALA A 530 -27.47 21.02 6.98
C ALA A 530 -27.67 22.05 5.86
N ALA A 531 -28.83 22.70 5.84
CA ALA A 531 -29.11 23.79 4.91
C ALA A 531 -28.13 24.96 5.06
N ASN A 532 -27.70 25.22 6.31
CA ASN A 532 -26.61 26.14 6.61
C ASN A 532 -25.60 25.44 7.55
N PRO A 533 -24.44 24.98 7.03
CA PRO A 533 -23.44 24.31 7.86
C PRO A 533 -22.87 25.16 9.01
N PHE A 534 -22.94 26.50 8.92
CA PHE A 534 -22.51 27.41 9.99
C PHE A 534 -23.54 27.56 11.11
N ALA A 535 -24.82 27.29 10.84
CA ALA A 535 -25.91 27.44 11.79
C ALA A 535 -26.98 26.34 11.63
N PRO A 536 -26.64 25.07 11.94
CA PRO A 536 -27.57 23.95 11.81
C PRO A 536 -28.74 24.09 12.78
N THR A 537 -29.92 23.71 12.33
CA THR A 537 -31.13 23.64 13.17
C THR A 537 -31.01 22.48 14.18
N PRO A 538 -31.80 22.48 15.27
CA PRO A 538 -31.83 21.36 16.21
C PRO A 538 -32.17 20.01 15.57
N ASP A 539 -33.06 19.96 14.58
CA ASP A 539 -33.44 18.75 13.88
C ASP A 539 -32.30 18.22 12.99
N GLU A 540 -31.59 19.11 12.28
CA GLU A 540 -30.41 18.76 11.49
C GLU A 540 -29.28 18.24 12.40
N ARG A 541 -29.06 18.86 13.54
CA ARG A 541 -28.12 18.39 14.54
C ARG A 541 -28.46 16.99 15.03
N ALA A 542 -29.71 16.73 15.38
CA ALA A 542 -30.18 15.43 15.84
C ALA A 542 -30.02 14.34 14.74
N ALA A 543 -30.29 14.68 13.48
CA ALA A 543 -30.09 13.80 12.35
C ALA A 543 -28.61 13.45 12.16
N THR A 544 -27.72 14.44 12.27
CA THR A 544 -26.27 14.27 12.21
C THR A 544 -25.75 13.40 13.37
N GLU A 545 -26.17 13.67 14.60
CA GLU A 545 -25.79 12.88 15.78
C GLU A 545 -26.18 11.40 15.65
N LYS A 546 -27.36 11.13 15.09
CA LYS A 546 -27.83 9.77 14.79
C LYS A 546 -26.94 9.09 13.75
N ALA A 547 -26.57 9.78 12.67
CA ALA A 547 -25.69 9.26 11.63
C ALA A 547 -24.28 9.01 12.18
N VAL A 548 -23.71 9.95 12.94
CA VAL A 548 -22.41 9.81 13.62
C VAL A 548 -22.43 8.62 14.59
N GLY A 549 -23.56 8.32 15.20
CA GLY A 549 -23.72 7.13 16.05
C GLY A 549 -23.46 5.81 15.32
N GLN A 550 -23.81 5.71 14.02
CA GLN A 550 -23.52 4.53 13.20
C GLN A 550 -22.01 4.39 12.92
N TYR A 551 -21.35 5.51 12.62
CA TYR A 551 -19.90 5.54 12.48
C TYR A 551 -19.18 5.14 13.77
N GLN A 552 -19.65 5.68 14.92
CA GLN A 552 -19.07 5.34 16.22
C GLN A 552 -19.18 3.83 16.52
N ALA A 553 -20.32 3.22 16.26
CA ALA A 553 -20.50 1.78 16.45
C ALA A 553 -19.51 0.94 15.63
N LEU A 554 -19.19 1.40 14.41
CA LEU A 554 -18.13 0.76 13.61
C LEU A 554 -16.76 0.96 14.24
N PHE A 555 -16.40 2.18 14.64
CA PHE A 555 -15.12 2.49 15.29
C PHE A 555 -14.93 1.74 16.61
N ASP A 556 -16.00 1.43 17.31
CA ASP A 556 -15.95 0.68 18.57
C ASP A 556 -15.65 -0.82 18.37
N THR A 557 -15.80 -1.32 17.13
CA THR A 557 -15.66 -2.76 16.84
C THR A 557 -14.50 -3.09 15.87
N HIS A 558 -13.90 -2.09 15.18
CA HIS A 558 -12.85 -2.26 14.17
C HIS A 558 -11.53 -1.57 14.49
#